data_00841a8c01150d4a931084364a1a4a35
#
_entry.id   00841a8c01150d4a931084364a1a4a35
#
_cell.length_a   1.000
_cell.length_b   1.000
_cell.length_c   1.000
_cell.angle_alpha   90.00
_cell.angle_beta   90.00
_cell.angle_gamma   90.00
#
_symmetry.space_group_name_H-M   'P 1'
#
loop_
_entity.id
_entity.type
_entity.pdbx_description
1 polymer ?
#
loop_
_entity_poly.entity_id
_entity_poly.type
_entity_poly.pdbx_seq_one_letter_code
_entity_poly.pdbx_strand_id
1 'polypeptide(L)'
;SGAVVSRVTELYYGKQGPGMVKLVVAVPESLDIHSAKEIKPGSRVSTEYPNLTQSFFLGLGIPMEIQFSFGATETKVPELTDVVVDLTETGSTLKKNGLKIIDVMLRSTSELIANKKSWADPAKREEIEAVETLLSAVIRAKEKVLLKMNVPEDAMKEVMAMLPSMKNPTISKLYNSGYYDVETVVDRGVVNLLIPRLKRSGAEDILELGISKIVP
;
A
#
# COMPACT_ATOMS: atom_id res chain seq x y z
N SER A 1 21.53 4.18 -6.55
CA SER A 1 22.13 3.79 -7.82
C SER A 1 22.02 4.97 -8.78
N GLY A 2 22.99 5.19 -9.66
CA GLY A 2 22.94 6.23 -10.69
C GLY A 2 22.18 5.82 -11.96
N ALA A 3 21.30 4.81 -11.89
CA ALA A 3 20.58 4.30 -13.05
C ALA A 3 19.57 5.35 -13.57
N VAL A 4 19.61 5.60 -14.88
CA VAL A 4 18.67 6.48 -15.56
C VAL A 4 17.57 5.63 -16.18
N VAL A 5 16.34 5.75 -15.64
CA VAL A 5 15.17 4.95 -16.02
C VAL A 5 14.03 5.85 -16.50
N SER A 6 13.06 5.25 -17.20
CA SER A 6 11.76 5.87 -17.48
C SER A 6 10.76 5.39 -16.43
N ARG A 7 10.03 6.31 -15.80
CA ARG A 7 8.85 5.98 -14.99
C ARG A 7 7.71 5.56 -15.91
N VAL A 8 7.09 4.45 -15.61
CA VAL A 8 5.90 3.97 -16.32
C VAL A 8 4.67 4.33 -15.53
N THR A 9 4.57 3.83 -14.28
CA THR A 9 3.43 4.14 -13.40
C THR A 9 3.80 3.93 -11.92
N GLU A 10 3.03 4.53 -11.02
CA GLU A 10 3.07 4.25 -9.60
C GLU A 10 2.15 3.07 -9.28
N LEU A 11 2.64 2.14 -8.46
CA LEU A 11 1.89 0.96 -8.02
C LEU A 11 1.57 1.10 -6.53
N TYR A 12 0.37 1.55 -6.23
CA TYR A 12 -0.09 1.77 -4.86
C TYR A 12 -0.54 0.45 -4.22
N TYR A 13 0.42 -0.35 -3.75
CA TYR A 13 0.09 -1.55 -3.00
C TYR A 13 0.94 -1.65 -1.73
N GLY A 14 0.29 -1.93 -0.61
CA GLY A 14 0.93 -2.15 0.70
C GLY A 14 0.21 -3.22 1.49
N LYS A 15 0.78 -3.61 2.62
CA LYS A 15 0.12 -4.56 3.54
C LYS A 15 -1.07 -3.91 4.25
N GLN A 16 -1.03 -2.60 4.48
CA GLN A 16 -2.02 -1.84 5.26
C GLN A 16 -2.25 -0.44 4.68
N GLY A 17 -2.51 -0.31 3.37
CA GLY A 17 -2.79 1.00 2.78
C GLY A 17 -2.09 1.25 1.44
N PRO A 18 -1.92 2.50 1.02
CA PRO A 18 -1.47 2.87 -0.33
C PRO A 18 -0.02 2.49 -0.65
N GLY A 19 0.64 1.66 0.18
CA GLY A 19 1.98 1.15 -0.10
C GLY A 19 3.10 2.20 -0.01
N MET A 20 2.85 3.30 0.71
CA MET A 20 3.88 4.29 0.96
C MET A 20 4.84 3.79 2.04
N VAL A 21 6.10 3.62 1.67
CA VAL A 21 7.18 3.34 2.60
C VAL A 21 7.93 4.61 2.98
N LYS A 22 8.51 4.61 4.16
CA LYS A 22 9.33 5.71 4.67
C LYS A 22 10.70 5.16 5.00
N LEU A 23 11.76 5.82 4.55
CA LEU A 23 13.09 5.62 5.10
C LEU A 23 13.22 6.54 6.30
N VAL A 24 13.41 5.95 7.47
CA VAL A 24 13.34 6.67 8.74
C VAL A 24 14.64 6.54 9.53
N VAL A 25 14.91 7.54 10.37
CA VAL A 25 15.93 7.50 11.40
C VAL A 25 15.27 7.11 12.71
N ALA A 26 15.76 6.08 13.37
CA ALA A 26 15.24 5.64 14.67
C ALA A 26 16.37 5.40 15.67
N VAL A 27 16.05 5.62 16.94
CA VAL A 27 16.96 5.47 18.09
C VAL A 27 16.25 4.72 19.22
N PRO A 28 16.97 4.18 20.21
CA PRO A 28 16.34 3.63 21.43
C PRO A 28 15.32 4.58 22.03
N GLU A 29 14.16 4.04 22.41
CA GLU A 29 13.07 4.83 23.01
C GLU A 29 13.49 5.52 24.32
N SER A 30 14.48 4.93 25.04
CA SER A 30 15.04 5.45 26.27
C SER A 30 15.89 6.72 26.12
N LEU A 31 16.34 7.04 24.91
CA LEU A 31 17.14 8.23 24.66
C LEU A 31 16.25 9.48 24.53
N ASP A 32 16.66 10.58 25.13
CA ASP A 32 16.00 11.89 24.99
C ASP A 32 16.51 12.61 23.73
N ILE A 33 16.22 12.00 22.57
CA ILE A 33 16.55 12.50 21.22
C ILE A 33 15.26 12.54 20.41
N HIS A 34 14.94 13.67 19.82
CA HIS A 34 13.68 13.90 19.09
C HIS A 34 13.86 14.25 17.61
N SER A 35 15.10 14.49 17.19
CA SER A 35 15.44 14.85 15.81
C SER A 35 16.81 14.29 15.45
N ALA A 36 17.00 14.00 14.16
CA ALA A 36 18.30 13.59 13.63
C ALA A 36 19.41 14.63 13.89
N LYS A 37 19.06 15.90 14.05
CA LYS A 37 20.00 16.99 14.38
C LYS A 37 20.61 16.89 15.77
N GLU A 38 19.99 16.15 16.67
CA GLU A 38 20.44 15.97 18.07
C GLU A 38 21.38 14.77 18.21
N ILE A 39 21.58 13.99 17.12
CA ILE A 39 22.50 12.86 17.13
C ILE A 39 23.94 13.38 17.20
N LYS A 40 24.73 12.75 18.05
CA LYS A 40 26.14 13.11 18.22
C LYS A 40 26.95 12.78 16.94
N PRO A 41 27.81 13.69 16.49
CA PRO A 41 28.78 13.37 15.43
C PRO A 41 29.61 12.14 15.77
N GLY A 42 29.85 11.26 14.79
CA GLY A 42 30.59 10.03 14.98
C GLY A 42 29.77 8.86 15.53
N SER A 43 28.45 9.04 15.78
CA SER A 43 27.58 7.89 16.15
C SER A 43 27.54 6.84 15.05
N ARG A 44 27.41 5.56 15.46
CA ARG A 44 27.34 4.40 14.56
C ARG A 44 25.92 4.21 14.05
N VAL A 45 25.77 4.14 12.75
CA VAL A 45 24.45 3.96 12.09
C VAL A 45 24.41 2.64 11.35
N SER A 46 23.46 1.76 11.68
CA SER A 46 23.19 0.55 10.92
C SER A 46 22.13 0.81 9.85
N THR A 47 22.40 0.40 8.59
CA THR A 47 21.47 0.62 7.47
C THR A 47 21.74 -0.30 6.29
N GLU A 48 20.68 -0.62 5.52
CA GLU A 48 20.78 -1.21 4.17
C GLU A 48 21.01 -0.15 3.07
N TYR A 49 20.93 1.16 3.41
CA TYR A 49 20.97 2.29 2.47
C TYR A 49 22.13 3.25 2.75
N PRO A 50 23.41 2.79 2.72
CA PRO A 50 24.54 3.59 3.19
C PRO A 50 24.69 4.92 2.46
N ASN A 51 24.54 4.95 1.13
CA ASN A 51 24.72 6.17 0.33
C ASN A 51 23.64 7.23 0.63
N LEU A 52 22.38 6.81 0.80
CA LEU A 52 21.28 7.72 1.16
C LEU A 52 21.45 8.24 2.58
N THR A 53 21.84 7.37 3.50
CA THR A 53 22.10 7.71 4.90
C THR A 53 23.25 8.71 5.00
N GLN A 54 24.35 8.45 4.30
CA GLN A 54 25.49 9.36 4.26
C GLN A 54 25.12 10.75 3.71
N SER A 55 24.40 10.78 2.59
CA SER A 55 23.97 12.04 1.99
C SER A 55 23.06 12.85 2.91
N PHE A 56 22.16 12.18 3.62
CA PHE A 56 21.24 12.81 4.56
C PHE A 56 22.00 13.48 5.73
N PHE A 57 22.86 12.71 6.43
CA PHE A 57 23.58 13.23 7.57
C PHE A 57 24.65 14.27 7.19
N LEU A 58 25.31 14.11 6.04
CA LEU A 58 26.20 15.15 5.52
C LEU A 58 25.45 16.46 5.23
N GLY A 59 24.22 16.36 4.71
CA GLY A 59 23.35 17.51 4.49
C GLY A 59 22.96 18.25 5.78
N LEU A 60 22.96 17.53 6.92
CA LEU A 60 22.76 18.11 8.27
C LEU A 60 24.07 18.60 8.90
N GLY A 61 25.23 18.37 8.28
CA GLY A 61 26.55 18.68 8.85
C GLY A 61 27.01 17.73 9.94
N ILE A 62 26.42 16.53 10.04
CA ILE A 62 26.70 15.54 11.09
C ILE A 62 27.46 14.35 10.48
N PRO A 63 28.78 14.21 10.67
CA PRO A 63 29.51 13.04 10.25
C PRO A 63 29.08 11.81 11.07
N MET A 64 28.82 10.69 10.38
CA MET A 64 28.37 9.43 10.99
C MET A 64 29.28 8.27 10.61
N GLU A 65 29.39 7.28 11.48
CA GLU A 65 30.02 5.98 11.15
C GLU A 65 28.96 5.03 10.63
N ILE A 66 28.90 4.86 9.29
CA ILE A 66 27.87 4.09 8.64
C ILE A 66 28.30 2.63 8.49
N GLN A 67 27.51 1.74 9.07
CA GLN A 67 27.70 0.30 9.01
C GLN A 67 26.62 -0.32 8.11
N PHE A 68 27.07 -0.99 7.05
CA PHE A 68 26.16 -1.72 6.17
C PHE A 68 25.58 -2.95 6.87
N SER A 69 24.27 -3.14 6.75
CA SER A 69 23.53 -4.24 7.39
C SER A 69 22.69 -4.99 6.38
N PHE A 70 22.74 -6.32 6.41
CA PHE A 70 21.81 -7.19 5.67
C PHE A 70 20.71 -7.69 6.62
N GLY A 71 19.53 -7.09 6.58
CA GLY A 71 18.39 -7.50 7.38
C GLY A 71 18.57 -7.33 8.90
N ALA A 72 17.48 -7.45 9.63
CA ALA A 72 17.42 -7.31 11.09
C ALA A 72 18.18 -6.09 11.62
N THR A 73 18.13 -4.99 10.88
CA THR A 73 18.90 -3.76 11.16
C THR A 73 18.51 -3.18 12.52
N GLU A 74 17.24 -3.29 12.87
CA GLU A 74 16.64 -2.79 14.12
C GLU A 74 17.10 -3.55 15.36
N THR A 75 17.57 -4.80 15.23
CA THR A 75 18.01 -5.60 16.37
C THR A 75 19.45 -5.30 16.83
N LYS A 76 20.18 -4.49 16.06
CA LYS A 76 21.59 -4.14 16.34
C LYS A 76 21.72 -2.96 17.30
N VAL A 77 20.63 -2.26 17.57
CA VAL A 77 20.58 -1.12 18.48
C VAL A 77 20.04 -1.59 19.84
N PRO A 78 20.65 -1.17 20.99
CA PRO A 78 21.79 -0.27 21.13
C PRO A 78 23.17 -0.93 21.16
N GLU A 79 23.25 -2.25 21.15
CA GLU A 79 24.48 -2.98 21.48
C GLU A 79 25.61 -2.78 20.46
N LEU A 80 25.30 -2.88 19.18
CA LEU A 80 26.29 -2.77 18.09
C LEU A 80 26.31 -1.37 17.46
N THR A 81 25.17 -0.70 17.37
CA THR A 81 25.02 0.62 16.76
C THR A 81 24.15 1.52 17.61
N ASP A 82 24.27 2.82 17.43
CA ASP A 82 23.58 3.84 18.23
C ASP A 82 22.27 4.29 17.56
N VAL A 83 22.23 4.18 16.22
CA VAL A 83 21.14 4.66 15.35
C VAL A 83 20.83 3.59 14.30
N VAL A 84 19.59 3.48 13.90
CA VAL A 84 19.17 2.70 12.73
C VAL A 84 18.52 3.60 11.70
N VAL A 85 18.84 3.32 10.42
CA VAL A 85 18.12 3.87 9.27
C VAL A 85 17.53 2.71 8.49
N ASP A 86 16.20 2.65 8.44
CA ASP A 86 15.48 1.51 7.86
C ASP A 86 14.19 1.92 7.17
N LEU A 87 13.70 1.04 6.27
CA LEU A 87 12.41 1.19 5.59
C LEU A 87 11.28 0.70 6.47
N THR A 88 10.22 1.49 6.56
CA THR A 88 9.01 1.09 7.27
C THR A 88 7.74 1.63 6.62
N GLU A 89 6.65 0.89 6.70
CA GLU A 89 5.30 1.39 6.39
C GLU A 89 4.68 2.03 7.63
N THR A 90 4.62 1.29 8.74
CA THR A 90 3.88 1.67 9.96
C THR A 90 4.78 1.98 11.16
N GLY A 91 6.05 1.60 11.13
CA GLY A 91 6.97 1.69 12.27
C GLY A 91 6.78 0.59 13.33
N SER A 92 5.87 -0.37 13.12
CA SER A 92 5.52 -1.38 14.13
C SER A 92 6.69 -2.29 14.52
N THR A 93 7.55 -2.66 13.57
CA THR A 93 8.75 -3.49 13.83
C THR A 93 9.76 -2.72 14.67
N LEU A 94 10.02 -1.46 14.34
CA LEU A 94 10.92 -0.59 15.12
C LEU A 94 10.42 -0.46 16.55
N LYS A 95 9.13 -0.15 16.74
CA LYS A 95 8.51 -0.04 18.07
C LYS A 95 8.60 -1.32 18.90
N LYS A 96 8.40 -2.50 18.26
CA LYS A 96 8.53 -3.80 18.94
C LYS A 96 9.96 -4.06 19.44
N ASN A 97 10.96 -3.47 18.79
CA ASN A 97 12.37 -3.54 19.20
C ASN A 97 12.80 -2.37 20.10
N GLY A 98 11.85 -1.64 20.73
CA GLY A 98 12.15 -0.55 21.65
C GLY A 98 12.75 0.68 20.98
N LEU A 99 12.50 0.88 19.69
CA LEU A 99 12.99 2.02 18.92
C LEU A 99 11.87 3.02 18.63
N LYS A 100 12.20 4.31 18.70
CA LYS A 100 11.33 5.41 18.25
C LYS A 100 11.89 6.06 16.99
N ILE A 101 10.99 6.40 16.08
CA ILE A 101 11.31 7.18 14.88
C ILE A 101 11.47 8.64 15.29
N ILE A 102 12.60 9.24 14.94
CA ILE A 102 12.91 10.65 15.23
C ILE A 102 12.94 11.53 13.98
N ASP A 103 13.08 10.91 12.80
CA ASP A 103 13.06 11.64 11.54
C ASP A 103 12.62 10.76 10.36
N VAL A 104 12.13 11.39 9.30
CA VAL A 104 11.76 10.73 8.04
C VAL A 104 12.63 11.31 6.93
N MET A 105 13.62 10.54 6.49
CA MET A 105 14.56 10.95 5.45
C MET A 105 13.92 11.11 4.09
N LEU A 106 13.07 10.14 3.71
CA LEU A 106 12.31 10.16 2.44
C LEU A 106 11.02 9.33 2.56
N ARG A 107 10.10 9.62 1.66
CA ARG A 107 8.89 8.82 1.41
C ARG A 107 8.96 8.28 0.00
N SER A 108 8.58 7.04 -0.20
CA SER A 108 8.61 6.37 -1.49
C SER A 108 7.41 5.47 -1.68
N THR A 109 7.04 5.24 -2.93
CA THR A 109 6.05 4.26 -3.36
C THR A 109 6.70 3.25 -4.29
N SER A 110 6.06 2.11 -4.52
CA SER A 110 6.51 1.19 -5.56
C SER A 110 6.21 1.77 -6.93
N GLU A 111 7.17 1.70 -7.84
CA GLU A 111 7.02 2.20 -9.20
C GLU A 111 7.40 1.12 -10.21
N LEU A 112 6.63 1.01 -11.28
CA LEU A 112 7.06 0.30 -12.48
C LEU A 112 8.00 1.22 -13.26
N ILE A 113 9.21 0.76 -13.50
CA ILE A 113 10.23 1.48 -14.24
C ILE A 113 10.70 0.66 -15.44
N ALA A 114 11.12 1.35 -16.49
CA ALA A 114 11.67 0.73 -17.68
C ALA A 114 13.03 1.32 -18.05
N ASN A 115 13.86 0.53 -18.74
CA ASN A 115 15.05 1.05 -19.37
C ASN A 115 14.65 2.06 -20.48
N LYS A 116 15.36 3.18 -20.58
CA LYS A 116 15.04 4.23 -21.56
C LYS A 116 15.02 3.73 -23.01
N LYS A 117 15.94 2.85 -23.40
CA LYS A 117 15.99 2.30 -24.76
C LYS A 117 14.77 1.39 -25.04
N SER A 118 14.39 0.56 -24.05
CA SER A 118 13.20 -0.30 -24.17
C SER A 118 11.92 0.53 -24.20
N TRP A 119 11.84 1.60 -23.41
CA TRP A 119 10.69 2.50 -23.42
C TRP A 119 10.54 3.30 -24.73
N ALA A 120 11.64 3.58 -25.42
CA ALA A 120 11.64 4.26 -26.71
C ALA A 120 11.32 3.34 -27.89
N ASP A 121 11.44 2.02 -27.72
CA ASP A 121 11.10 1.00 -28.73
C ASP A 121 9.60 0.72 -28.69
N PRO A 122 8.83 0.98 -29.78
CA PRO A 122 7.37 0.84 -29.76
C PRO A 122 6.89 -0.57 -29.40
N ALA A 123 7.52 -1.63 -29.92
CA ALA A 123 7.11 -3.00 -29.65
C ALA A 123 7.33 -3.39 -28.19
N LYS A 124 8.49 -3.02 -27.61
CA LYS A 124 8.77 -3.26 -26.17
C LYS A 124 7.91 -2.41 -25.28
N ARG A 125 7.60 -1.19 -25.69
CA ARG A 125 6.72 -0.31 -24.93
C ARG A 125 5.31 -0.90 -24.82
N GLU A 126 4.76 -1.43 -25.90
CA GLU A 126 3.45 -2.10 -25.90
C GLU A 126 3.41 -3.26 -24.89
N GLU A 127 4.45 -4.10 -24.85
CA GLU A 127 4.57 -5.17 -23.84
C GLU A 127 4.68 -4.65 -22.41
N ILE A 128 5.41 -3.54 -22.19
CA ILE A 128 5.54 -2.92 -20.86
C ILE A 128 4.18 -2.33 -20.41
N GLU A 129 3.43 -1.70 -21.33
CA GLU A 129 2.09 -1.17 -21.06
C GLU A 129 1.07 -2.30 -20.78
N ALA A 130 1.20 -3.45 -21.46
CA ALA A 130 0.40 -4.63 -21.15
C ALA A 130 0.68 -5.17 -19.73
N VAL A 131 1.94 -5.25 -19.32
CA VAL A 131 2.34 -5.62 -17.96
C VAL A 131 1.80 -4.61 -16.95
N GLU A 132 1.92 -3.30 -17.21
CA GLU A 132 1.38 -2.23 -16.36
C GLU A 132 -0.13 -2.41 -16.15
N THR A 133 -0.87 -2.62 -17.24
CA THR A 133 -2.33 -2.83 -17.20
C THR A 133 -2.70 -4.01 -16.30
N LEU A 134 -2.00 -5.13 -16.41
CA LEU A 134 -2.27 -6.31 -15.58
C LEU A 134 -1.93 -6.10 -14.11
N LEU A 135 -0.80 -5.47 -13.81
CA LEU A 135 -0.40 -5.16 -12.43
C LEU A 135 -1.39 -4.19 -11.77
N SER A 136 -1.73 -3.12 -12.47
CA SER A 136 -2.70 -2.13 -12.00
C SER A 136 -4.09 -2.73 -11.79
N ALA A 137 -4.52 -3.64 -12.68
CA ALA A 137 -5.78 -4.35 -12.53
C ALA A 137 -5.86 -5.23 -11.28
N VAL A 138 -4.77 -5.94 -10.94
CA VAL A 138 -4.69 -6.75 -9.71
C VAL A 138 -4.74 -5.86 -8.47
N ILE A 139 -3.97 -4.76 -8.47
CA ILE A 139 -3.94 -3.82 -7.34
C ILE A 139 -5.33 -3.22 -7.09
N ARG A 140 -6.02 -2.79 -8.15
CA ARG A 140 -7.40 -2.26 -8.06
C ARG A 140 -8.40 -3.27 -7.52
N ALA A 141 -8.25 -4.54 -7.91
CA ALA A 141 -9.14 -5.61 -7.46
C ALA A 141 -8.98 -5.97 -5.98
N LYS A 142 -7.78 -5.76 -5.41
CA LYS A 142 -7.46 -6.18 -4.04
C LYS A 142 -8.40 -5.62 -2.98
N GLU A 143 -8.85 -4.38 -3.16
CA GLU A 143 -9.71 -3.66 -2.22
C GLU A 143 -11.20 -3.75 -2.60
N LYS A 144 -11.54 -4.53 -3.63
CA LYS A 144 -12.90 -4.65 -4.14
C LYS A 144 -13.41 -6.08 -4.06
N VAL A 145 -14.73 -6.21 -3.98
CA VAL A 145 -15.45 -7.48 -4.09
C VAL A 145 -16.68 -7.28 -4.96
N LEU A 146 -17.13 -8.35 -5.61
CA LEU A 146 -18.42 -8.40 -6.26
C LEU A 146 -19.44 -8.89 -5.22
N LEU A 147 -20.45 -8.09 -4.96
CA LEU A 147 -21.67 -8.53 -4.28
C LEU A 147 -22.72 -8.90 -5.30
N LYS A 148 -23.30 -10.07 -5.10
CA LYS A 148 -24.45 -10.58 -5.85
C LYS A 148 -25.54 -10.96 -4.85
N MET A 149 -26.79 -10.61 -5.14
CA MET A 149 -27.91 -10.86 -4.23
C MET A 149 -29.23 -10.93 -4.96
N ASN A 150 -30.18 -11.65 -4.38
CA ASN A 150 -31.57 -11.67 -4.81
C ASN A 150 -32.36 -10.60 -4.03
N VAL A 151 -33.10 -9.76 -4.73
CA VAL A 151 -33.88 -8.67 -4.12
C VAL A 151 -35.31 -8.75 -4.62
N PRO A 152 -36.31 -8.84 -3.74
CA PRO A 152 -37.71 -8.79 -4.14
C PRO A 152 -38.09 -7.39 -4.68
N GLU A 153 -39.07 -7.34 -5.56
CA GLU A 153 -39.42 -6.10 -6.29
C GLU A 153 -39.79 -4.94 -5.37
N ASP A 154 -40.46 -5.21 -4.26
CA ASP A 154 -40.87 -4.23 -3.25
C ASP A 154 -39.68 -3.66 -2.43
N ALA A 155 -38.61 -4.43 -2.24
CA ALA A 155 -37.40 -4.02 -1.51
C ALA A 155 -36.36 -3.29 -2.40
N MET A 156 -36.51 -3.33 -3.73
CA MET A 156 -35.51 -2.80 -4.68
C MET A 156 -35.12 -1.36 -4.39
N LYS A 157 -36.08 -0.48 -4.13
CA LYS A 157 -35.81 0.95 -3.91
C LYS A 157 -34.93 1.19 -2.69
N GLU A 158 -35.18 0.47 -1.61
CA GLU A 158 -34.42 0.61 -0.36
C GLU A 158 -33.04 0.01 -0.48
N VAL A 159 -32.92 -1.18 -1.05
CA VAL A 159 -31.64 -1.85 -1.29
C VAL A 159 -30.74 -1.02 -2.21
N MET A 160 -31.28 -0.53 -3.32
CA MET A 160 -30.52 0.31 -4.26
C MET A 160 -29.98 1.60 -3.65
N ALA A 161 -30.74 2.22 -2.73
CA ALA A 161 -30.30 3.44 -2.04
C ALA A 161 -29.10 3.22 -1.09
N MET A 162 -28.87 1.98 -0.67
CA MET A 162 -27.77 1.63 0.24
C MET A 162 -26.48 1.18 -0.47
N LEU A 163 -26.56 0.83 -1.75
CA LEU A 163 -25.42 0.25 -2.47
C LEU A 163 -24.41 1.32 -2.90
N PRO A 164 -23.19 1.34 -2.31
CA PRO A 164 -22.09 2.13 -2.82
C PRO A 164 -21.49 1.39 -4.02
N SER A 165 -21.82 1.75 -5.23
CA SER A 165 -21.35 1.09 -6.44
C SER A 165 -20.29 1.90 -7.19
N MET A 166 -19.34 1.21 -7.84
CA MET A 166 -18.37 1.85 -8.77
C MET A 166 -19.08 2.51 -9.96
N LYS A 167 -20.14 1.87 -10.42
CA LYS A 167 -21.09 2.32 -11.44
C LYS A 167 -22.48 1.89 -10.98
N ASN A 168 -23.49 2.11 -11.78
CA ASN A 168 -24.82 1.57 -11.48
C ASN A 168 -24.76 0.05 -11.37
N PRO A 169 -25.46 -0.57 -10.41
CA PRO A 169 -25.55 -2.01 -10.29
C PRO A 169 -26.15 -2.65 -11.54
N THR A 170 -25.74 -3.87 -11.86
CA THR A 170 -26.42 -4.69 -12.85
C THR A 170 -27.67 -5.29 -12.22
N ILE A 171 -28.80 -5.21 -12.90
CA ILE A 171 -30.08 -5.75 -12.42
C ILE A 171 -30.65 -6.67 -13.50
N SER A 172 -30.99 -7.91 -13.12
CA SER A 172 -31.61 -8.90 -14.01
C SER A 172 -32.81 -9.54 -13.32
N LYS A 173 -33.95 -9.63 -14.03
CA LYS A 173 -35.16 -10.27 -13.50
C LYS A 173 -34.97 -11.79 -13.41
N LEU A 174 -35.26 -12.39 -12.28
CA LEU A 174 -35.23 -13.84 -12.13
C LEU A 174 -36.45 -14.49 -12.78
N TYR A 175 -36.21 -15.68 -13.38
CA TYR A 175 -37.24 -16.40 -14.11
C TYR A 175 -38.40 -16.84 -13.18
N ASN A 176 -39.63 -16.53 -13.59
CA ASN A 176 -40.89 -16.89 -12.88
C ASN A 176 -40.92 -16.51 -11.39
N SER A 177 -40.27 -15.43 -10.98
CA SER A 177 -40.26 -14.93 -9.61
C SER A 177 -40.52 -13.43 -9.56
N GLY A 178 -40.88 -12.90 -8.40
CA GLY A 178 -40.92 -11.46 -8.12
C GLY A 178 -39.58 -10.92 -7.65
N TYR A 179 -38.45 -11.56 -7.98
CA TYR A 179 -37.11 -11.20 -7.56
C TYR A 179 -36.24 -10.72 -8.70
N TYR A 180 -35.26 -9.92 -8.36
CA TYR A 180 -34.20 -9.44 -9.22
C TYR A 180 -32.86 -9.88 -8.67
N ASP A 181 -31.97 -10.34 -9.55
CA ASP A 181 -30.54 -10.50 -9.30
C ASP A 181 -29.87 -9.14 -9.43
N VAL A 182 -29.20 -8.72 -8.37
CA VAL A 182 -28.47 -7.45 -8.31
C VAL A 182 -26.99 -7.75 -8.10
N GLU A 183 -26.16 -7.25 -9.03
CA GLU A 183 -24.72 -7.40 -8.96
C GLU A 183 -24.05 -6.02 -8.90
N THR A 184 -23.09 -5.87 -7.99
CA THR A 184 -22.34 -4.61 -7.84
C THR A 184 -20.96 -4.83 -7.27
N VAL A 185 -20.00 -3.98 -7.66
CA VAL A 185 -18.64 -3.97 -7.12
C VAL A 185 -18.57 -2.92 -6.01
N VAL A 186 -18.14 -3.35 -4.84
CA VAL A 186 -18.03 -2.50 -3.63
C VAL A 186 -16.65 -2.61 -2.99
N ASP A 187 -16.33 -1.67 -2.11
CA ASP A 187 -15.11 -1.74 -1.30
C ASP A 187 -15.19 -2.87 -0.27
N ARG A 188 -14.18 -3.72 -0.23
CA ARG A 188 -14.09 -4.84 0.73
C ARG A 188 -14.24 -4.37 2.19
N GLY A 189 -13.68 -3.20 2.52
CA GLY A 189 -13.71 -2.66 3.89
C GLY A 189 -15.11 -2.35 4.42
N VAL A 190 -16.10 -2.12 3.55
CA VAL A 190 -17.48 -1.80 3.98
C VAL A 190 -18.42 -2.99 3.98
N VAL A 191 -18.04 -4.11 3.38
CA VAL A 191 -18.92 -5.27 3.14
C VAL A 191 -19.52 -5.82 4.43
N ASN A 192 -18.71 -6.03 5.47
CA ASN A 192 -19.17 -6.57 6.75
C ASN A 192 -20.21 -5.69 7.46
N LEU A 193 -20.22 -4.38 7.16
CA LEU A 193 -21.25 -3.45 7.66
C LEU A 193 -22.47 -3.40 6.73
N LEU A 194 -22.25 -3.64 5.44
CA LEU A 194 -23.27 -3.52 4.41
C LEU A 194 -24.19 -4.76 4.37
N ILE A 195 -23.65 -5.97 4.38
CA ILE A 195 -24.42 -7.23 4.29
C ILE A 195 -25.55 -7.31 5.33
N PRO A 196 -25.33 -7.05 6.64
CA PRO A 196 -26.42 -7.11 7.62
C PRO A 196 -27.53 -6.07 7.37
N ARG A 197 -27.18 -4.94 6.79
CA ARG A 197 -28.16 -3.88 6.43
C ARG A 197 -28.99 -4.30 5.23
N LEU A 198 -28.34 -4.80 4.17
CA LEU A 198 -29.00 -5.30 2.98
C LEU A 198 -29.99 -6.43 3.33
N LYS A 199 -29.58 -7.37 4.19
CA LYS A 199 -30.44 -8.44 4.65
C LYS A 199 -31.69 -7.94 5.40
N ARG A 200 -31.55 -6.93 6.26
CA ARG A 200 -32.68 -6.31 6.97
C ARG A 200 -33.66 -5.59 6.03
N SER A 201 -33.17 -5.08 4.92
CA SER A 201 -33.99 -4.41 3.90
C SER A 201 -34.51 -5.35 2.82
N GLY A 202 -34.48 -6.67 3.07
CA GLY A 202 -35.13 -7.68 2.23
C GLY A 202 -34.23 -8.30 1.15
N ALA A 203 -32.93 -8.00 1.11
CA ALA A 203 -32.02 -8.75 0.23
C ALA A 203 -31.78 -10.16 0.76
N GLU A 204 -31.78 -11.14 -0.15
CA GLU A 204 -31.58 -12.55 0.12
C GLU A 204 -30.41 -13.11 -0.68
N ASP A 205 -29.93 -14.30 -0.31
CA ASP A 205 -28.87 -15.03 -1.01
C ASP A 205 -27.65 -14.15 -1.35
N ILE A 206 -27.21 -13.35 -0.38
CA ILE A 206 -26.13 -12.38 -0.57
C ILE A 206 -24.79 -13.13 -0.66
N LEU A 207 -24.13 -13.02 -1.80
CA LEU A 207 -22.83 -13.63 -2.08
C LEU A 207 -21.75 -12.55 -2.17
N GLU A 208 -20.63 -12.77 -1.50
CA GLU A 208 -19.39 -12.00 -1.65
C GLU A 208 -18.39 -12.80 -2.46
N LEU A 209 -17.99 -12.29 -3.61
CA LEU A 209 -17.01 -12.94 -4.50
C LEU A 209 -15.76 -12.07 -4.64
N GLY A 210 -14.61 -12.73 -4.52
CA GLY A 210 -13.32 -12.09 -4.77
C GLY A 210 -13.12 -11.77 -6.24
N ILE A 211 -12.57 -10.59 -6.51
CA ILE A 211 -12.23 -10.15 -7.87
C ILE A 211 -10.73 -10.31 -8.08
N SER A 212 -10.31 -10.99 -9.14
CA SER A 212 -8.89 -11.19 -9.46
C SER A 212 -8.27 -9.97 -10.14
N LYS A 213 -9.00 -9.30 -11.01
CA LYS A 213 -8.52 -8.14 -11.79
C LYS A 213 -9.69 -7.20 -12.11
N ILE A 214 -9.42 -5.90 -12.07
CA ILE A 214 -10.35 -4.86 -12.57
C ILE A 214 -9.58 -4.02 -13.59
N VAL A 215 -9.91 -4.21 -14.87
CA VAL A 215 -9.42 -3.36 -15.96
C VAL A 215 -10.49 -2.31 -16.22
N PRO A 216 -10.18 -1.01 -16.09
CA PRO A 216 -11.16 0.08 -16.24
C PRO A 216 -11.57 0.28 -17.71
#